data_1102a5fa598817fb8a5b9bb689266b0a
#
_entry.id   1102a5fa598817fb8a5b9bb689266b0a
#
_cell.length_a   1.000
_cell.length_b   1.000
_cell.length_c   1.000
_cell.angle_alpha   90.00
_cell.angle_beta   90.00
_cell.angle_gamma   90.00
#
_symmetry.space_group_name_H-M   'P 1'
#
loop_
_entity.id
_entity.type
_entity.pdbx_description
1 polymer ?
#
loop_
_entity_poly.entity_id
_entity_poly.type
_entity_poly.pdbx_seq_one_letter_code
_entity_poly.pdbx_strand_id
1 'polypeptide(L)' 'METLSASLAIGLAALGVSFSLAIVYSKTMDSIVRQPDLLGSLRVLMFIGFAFIEAIALYALVVSFSILNK' A
#
# COMPACT_ATOMS: atom_id res chain seq x y z
N MET A 1 -14.60 11.57 19.71
CA MET A 1 -14.94 10.58 18.67
C MET A 1 -14.29 10.87 17.34
N GLU A 2 -14.19 12.13 16.95
CA GLU A 2 -13.55 12.49 15.68
C GLU A 2 -12.08 12.08 15.63
N THR A 3 -11.36 12.32 16.73
CA THR A 3 -9.94 11.91 16.80
C THR A 3 -9.81 10.39 16.66
N LEU A 4 -10.69 9.64 17.32
CA LEU A 4 -10.67 8.18 17.22
C LEU A 4 -10.99 7.72 15.79
N SER A 5 -11.99 8.34 15.16
CA SER A 5 -12.36 8.00 13.78
C SER A 5 -11.19 8.24 12.81
N ALA A 6 -10.52 9.39 12.94
CA ALA A 6 -9.38 9.72 12.09
C ALA A 6 -8.24 8.74 12.31
N SER A 7 -7.95 8.40 13.57
CA SER A 7 -6.88 7.45 13.91
C SER A 7 -7.19 6.06 13.36
N LEU A 8 -8.44 5.61 13.49
CA LEU A 8 -8.84 4.30 12.98
C LEU A 8 -8.74 4.25 11.45
N ALA A 9 -9.15 5.32 10.77
CA ALA A 9 -9.10 5.36 9.31
C ALA A 9 -7.67 5.16 8.81
N ILE A 10 -6.73 5.97 9.29
CA ILE A 10 -5.35 5.88 8.83
C ILE A 10 -4.64 4.64 9.38
N GLY A 11 -4.97 4.23 10.60
CA GLY A 11 -4.37 3.04 11.20
C GLY A 11 -4.75 1.77 10.48
N LEU A 12 -6.02 1.58 10.15
CA LEU A 12 -6.49 0.41 9.42
C LEU A 12 -5.95 0.42 7.99
N ALA A 13 -5.90 1.59 7.36
CA ALA A 13 -5.32 1.72 6.02
C ALA A 13 -3.83 1.35 6.04
N ALA A 14 -3.08 1.83 7.02
CA ALA A 14 -1.66 1.52 7.14
C ALA A 14 -1.43 0.03 7.34
N LEU A 15 -2.26 -0.62 8.16
CA LEU A 15 -2.17 -2.05 8.39
C LEU A 15 -2.42 -2.83 7.09
N GLY A 16 -3.48 -2.48 6.35
CA GLY A 16 -3.80 -3.13 5.08
C GLY A 16 -2.72 -2.92 4.03
N VAL A 17 -2.20 -1.70 3.93
CA VAL A 17 -1.11 -1.38 3.00
C VAL A 17 0.14 -2.18 3.33
N SER A 18 0.48 -2.30 4.61
CA SER A 18 1.66 -3.06 5.03
C SER A 18 1.57 -4.53 4.62
N PHE A 19 0.43 -5.17 4.86
CA PHE A 19 0.23 -6.55 4.44
C PHE A 19 0.27 -6.69 2.92
N SER A 20 -0.37 -5.78 2.21
CA SER A 20 -0.41 -5.81 0.75
C SER A 20 0.97 -5.65 0.14
N LEU A 21 1.77 -4.72 0.65
CA LEU A 21 3.14 -4.49 0.19
C LEU A 21 4.01 -5.72 0.44
N ALA A 22 3.86 -6.34 1.62
CA ALA A 22 4.62 -7.54 1.96
C ALA A 22 4.29 -8.68 0.99
N ILE A 23 3.01 -8.90 0.69
CA ILE A 23 2.57 -9.96 -0.20
C ILE A 23 3.08 -9.70 -1.62
N VAL A 24 2.93 -8.48 -2.14
CA VAL A 24 3.38 -8.12 -3.49
C VAL A 24 4.89 -8.31 -3.59
N TYR A 25 5.63 -7.83 -2.61
CA TYR A 25 7.09 -7.96 -2.60
C TYR A 25 7.52 -9.43 -2.60
N SER A 26 6.94 -10.24 -1.71
CA SER A 26 7.27 -11.67 -1.62
C SER A 26 6.99 -12.40 -2.92
N LYS A 27 5.82 -12.17 -3.51
CA LYS A 27 5.44 -12.83 -4.76
C LYS A 27 6.35 -12.41 -5.91
N THR A 28 6.71 -11.13 -5.97
CA THR A 28 7.60 -10.62 -7.01
C THR A 28 8.99 -11.23 -6.87
N MET A 29 9.52 -11.32 -5.65
CA MET A 29 10.83 -11.94 -5.43
C MET A 29 10.84 -13.41 -5.81
N ASP A 30 9.77 -14.15 -5.46
CA ASP A 30 9.65 -15.55 -5.87
C ASP A 30 9.65 -15.69 -7.39
N SER A 31 8.94 -14.82 -8.09
CA SER A 31 8.86 -14.84 -9.54
C SER A 31 10.22 -14.55 -10.18
N ILE A 32 10.96 -13.60 -9.63
CA ILE A 32 12.31 -13.26 -10.12
C ILE A 32 13.25 -14.44 -9.96
N VAL A 33 13.18 -15.15 -8.83
CA VAL A 33 14.02 -16.32 -8.60
C VAL A 33 13.72 -17.41 -9.62
N ARG A 34 12.45 -17.61 -9.97
CA ARG A 34 12.05 -18.64 -10.94
C ARG A 34 12.36 -18.25 -12.37
N GLN A 35 12.21 -16.96 -12.70
CA GLN A 35 12.38 -16.46 -14.07
C GLN A 35 13.18 -15.16 -14.04
N PRO A 36 14.49 -15.24 -13.85
CA PRO A 36 15.33 -14.04 -13.77
C PRO A 36 15.27 -13.16 -15.02
N ASP A 37 14.95 -13.73 -16.18
CA ASP A 37 14.82 -12.99 -17.42
C ASP A 37 13.71 -11.94 -17.39
N LEU A 38 12.74 -12.10 -16.48
CA LEU A 38 11.61 -11.19 -16.35
C LEU A 38 11.86 -10.09 -15.32
N LEU A 39 13.09 -9.96 -14.81
CA LEU A 39 13.43 -9.01 -13.77
C LEU A 39 12.96 -7.58 -14.10
N GLY A 40 13.23 -7.12 -15.30
CA GLY A 40 12.84 -5.75 -15.71
C GLY A 40 11.33 -5.55 -15.70
N SER A 41 10.58 -6.47 -16.33
CA SER A 41 9.13 -6.41 -16.40
C SER A 41 8.49 -6.52 -15.02
N LEU A 42 8.97 -7.46 -14.21
CA LEU A 42 8.43 -7.68 -12.87
C LEU A 42 8.70 -6.49 -11.95
N ARG A 43 9.87 -5.85 -12.10
CA ARG A 43 10.19 -4.65 -11.33
C ARG A 43 9.21 -3.51 -11.63
N VAL A 44 8.91 -3.28 -12.91
CA VAL A 44 7.97 -2.24 -13.32
C VAL A 44 6.58 -2.54 -12.77
N LEU A 45 6.11 -3.77 -12.91
CA LEU A 45 4.79 -4.17 -12.40
C LEU A 45 4.71 -4.03 -10.88
N MET A 46 5.79 -4.37 -10.17
CA MET A 46 5.86 -4.22 -8.72
C MET A 46 5.73 -2.75 -8.30
N PHE A 47 6.44 -1.86 -8.97
CA PHE A 47 6.37 -0.43 -8.65
C PHE A 47 5.00 0.16 -8.94
N ILE A 48 4.35 -0.28 -10.03
CA ILE A 48 2.98 0.15 -10.33
C ILE A 48 2.04 -0.34 -9.23
N GLY A 49 2.17 -1.59 -8.81
CA GLY A 49 1.37 -2.14 -7.73
C GLY A 49 1.57 -1.39 -6.42
N PHE A 50 2.81 -1.08 -6.07
CA PHE A 50 3.12 -0.29 -4.88
C PHE A 50 2.50 1.10 -4.96
N ALA A 51 2.52 1.73 -6.13
CA ALA A 51 1.93 3.07 -6.31
C ALA A 51 0.42 3.04 -6.06
N PHE A 52 -0.28 2.04 -6.56
CA PHE A 52 -1.72 1.91 -6.31
C PHE A 52 -2.03 1.67 -4.83
N ILE A 53 -1.25 0.82 -4.16
CA ILE A 53 -1.43 0.54 -2.74
C ILE A 53 -1.18 1.81 -1.91
N GLU A 54 -0.13 2.55 -2.23
CA GLU A 54 0.19 3.80 -1.54
C GLU A 54 -0.89 4.87 -1.79
N ALA A 55 -1.51 4.89 -2.98
CA ALA A 55 -2.59 5.81 -3.27
C ALA A 55 -3.78 5.59 -2.33
N ILE A 56 -4.10 4.35 -2.00
CA ILE A 56 -5.17 4.03 -1.06
C ILE A 56 -4.84 4.62 0.32
N ALA A 57 -3.59 4.49 0.77
CA ALA A 57 -3.16 5.06 2.04
C ALA A 57 -3.26 6.59 2.04
N LEU A 58 -2.92 7.23 0.92
CA LEU A 58 -3.04 8.68 0.79
C LEU A 58 -4.49 9.14 0.83
N TYR A 59 -5.41 8.39 0.23
CA TYR A 59 -6.84 8.70 0.34
C TYR A 59 -7.31 8.61 1.78
N ALA A 60 -6.87 7.59 2.52
CA ALA A 60 -7.20 7.46 3.94
C ALA A 60 -6.66 8.63 4.76
N LEU A 61 -5.46 9.10 4.43
CA LEU A 61 -4.86 10.25 5.08
C LEU A 61 -5.68 11.51 4.85
N VAL A 62 -6.13 11.73 3.62
CA VAL A 62 -6.99 12.87 3.28
C VAL A 62 -8.30 12.82 4.09
N VAL A 63 -8.91 11.65 4.17
CA VAL A 63 -10.14 11.46 4.95
C VAL A 63 -9.88 11.75 6.42
N SER A 64 -8.77 11.28 6.97
CA SER A 64 -8.40 11.51 8.37
C SER A 64 -8.25 12.99 8.67
N PHE A 65 -7.56 13.74 7.81
CA PHE A 65 -7.42 15.18 7.97
C PHE A 65 -8.76 15.91 7.84
N SER A 66 -9.61 15.47 6.93
CA SER A 66 -10.95 16.06 6.77
C SER A 66 -11.77 15.90 8.02
N ILE A 67 -11.69 14.76 8.68
CA ILE A 67 -12.41 14.51 9.93
C ILE A 67 -11.87 15.41 11.04
N LEU A 68 -10.54 15.54 11.15
CA LEU A 68 -9.93 16.34 12.21
C LEU A 68 -10.18 17.83 12.05
N ASN A 69 -10.38 18.31 10.83
CA ASN A 69 -10.55 19.72 10.54
C ASN A 69 -12.01 20.18 10.51
N LYS A 70 -12.93 19.34 10.91
CA LYS A 70 -14.35 19.74 11.03
C LYS A 70 -14.59 20.68 12.24
#